data_22a521829fc589300c1546b8bc833d65
#
_entry.id   22a521829fc589300c1546b8bc833d65
#
_cell.length_a   1.000
_cell.length_b   1.000
_cell.length_c   1.000
_cell.angle_alpha   90.00
_cell.angle_beta   90.00
_cell.angle_gamma   90.00
#
_symmetry.space_group_name_H-M   'P 1'
#
loop_
_entity.id
_entity.type
_entity.pdbx_description
1 polymer ?
#
loop_
_entity_poly.entity_id
_entity_poly.type
_entity_poly.pdbx_seq_one_letter_code
_entity_poly.pdbx_strand_id
1 'polypeptide(L)'
;NYDKSNRNKWKGDVPIPKYKAFKNEVSDVIKDIEEADITTIGTLKTSTFPYPITRKQAIAQLKYFCEELLVHFGDYQDAMHTNEDYLFHSRLSFAMNLKLIGPKDIVTSVMNYYRAHSDAISISQVEGFVRQVIGWREYMRGMYWSFMPDYKLKNALDNHNTLADFFWTGDTKMNCLKHAITNSLDNGYAHHIQRLMITGNYALL
;
A
#
# COMPACT_ATOMS: atom_id res chain seq x y z
N ASN A 1 -14.09 -13.90 -14.24
CA ASN A 1 -12.83 -13.26 -13.91
C ASN A 1 -12.51 -12.21 -14.97
N TYR A 2 -12.87 -10.97 -14.67
CA TYR A 2 -12.71 -9.82 -15.57
C TYR A 2 -11.36 -9.14 -15.42
N ASP A 3 -10.66 -9.32 -14.28
CA ASP A 3 -9.33 -8.73 -14.05
C ASP A 3 -8.17 -9.53 -14.68
N LYS A 4 -8.49 -10.53 -15.49
CA LYS A 4 -7.51 -11.46 -16.09
C LYS A 4 -6.45 -10.76 -16.96
N SER A 5 -6.80 -9.61 -17.53
CA SER A 5 -5.93 -8.81 -18.41
C SER A 5 -5.34 -7.57 -17.71
N ASN A 6 -5.60 -7.40 -16.41
CA ASN A 6 -5.15 -6.28 -15.62
C ASN A 6 -3.70 -6.49 -15.18
N ARG A 7 -2.72 -6.15 -15.94
CA ARG A 7 -1.29 -6.19 -15.57
C ARG A 7 -0.44 -5.48 -16.59
N ASN A 8 -0.92 -4.32 -17.02
CA ASN A 8 -0.24 -3.53 -18.01
C ASN A 8 0.95 -2.79 -17.38
N LYS A 9 1.96 -2.56 -18.19
CA LYS A 9 3.08 -1.71 -17.85
C LYS A 9 2.71 -0.27 -18.16
N TRP A 10 2.75 0.62 -17.17
CA TRP A 10 2.56 2.05 -17.43
C TRP A 10 3.78 2.63 -18.18
N LYS A 11 3.53 3.34 -19.26
CA LYS A 11 4.55 3.89 -20.16
C LYS A 11 4.50 5.41 -20.27
N GLY A 12 3.76 6.08 -19.36
CA GLY A 12 3.51 7.52 -19.46
C GLY A 12 2.37 7.90 -20.40
N ASP A 13 1.65 6.92 -20.91
CA ASP A 13 0.53 7.07 -21.86
C ASP A 13 -0.76 7.57 -21.20
N VAL A 14 -0.91 7.33 -19.91
CA VAL A 14 -2.02 7.80 -19.09
C VAL A 14 -1.51 8.80 -18.08
N PRO A 15 -2.05 10.04 -18.01
CA PRO A 15 -1.64 11.01 -17.01
C PRO A 15 -1.99 10.54 -15.60
N ILE A 16 -1.05 10.69 -14.68
CA ILE A 16 -1.28 10.36 -13.27
C ILE A 16 -1.91 11.57 -12.59
N PRO A 17 -3.09 11.43 -11.96
CA PRO A 17 -3.70 12.51 -11.20
C PRO A 17 -2.79 12.98 -10.05
N LYS A 18 -2.85 14.27 -9.75
CA LYS A 18 -2.05 14.84 -8.66
C LYS A 18 -2.33 14.11 -7.34
N TYR A 19 -1.27 13.61 -6.73
CA TYR A 19 -1.33 12.92 -5.45
C TYR A 19 -2.12 13.69 -4.38
N LYS A 20 -3.10 13.02 -3.77
CA LYS A 20 -3.82 13.59 -2.63
C LYS A 20 -3.00 13.40 -1.36
N ALA A 21 -2.41 14.47 -0.87
CA ALA A 21 -1.71 14.53 0.41
C ALA A 21 -2.49 15.42 1.38
N PHE A 22 -2.46 15.03 2.64
CA PHE A 22 -2.94 15.87 3.74
C PHE A 22 -1.77 16.65 4.34
N LYS A 23 -2.08 17.81 4.91
CA LYS A 23 -1.09 18.62 5.64
C LYS A 23 -1.43 18.54 7.12
N ASN A 24 -1.04 17.45 7.74
CA ASN A 24 -1.24 17.25 9.17
C ASN A 24 0.03 17.69 9.91
N GLU A 25 -0.14 18.56 10.89
CA GLU A 25 0.92 18.92 11.81
C GLU A 25 1.03 17.84 12.88
N VAL A 26 2.22 17.29 13.08
CA VAL A 26 2.49 16.17 14.00
C VAL A 26 3.73 16.40 14.90
N SER A 27 4.15 17.64 15.07
CA SER A 27 5.33 17.97 15.87
C SER A 27 5.21 17.53 17.31
N ASP A 28 4.00 17.64 17.90
CA ASP A 28 3.76 17.18 19.27
C ASP A 28 3.96 15.66 19.39
N VAL A 29 3.50 14.88 18.40
CA VAL A 29 3.67 13.42 18.38
C VAL A 29 5.14 13.04 18.25
N ILE A 30 5.91 13.79 17.46
CA ILE A 30 7.37 13.55 17.32
C ILE A 30 8.06 13.81 18.64
N LYS A 31 7.72 14.90 19.32
CA LYS A 31 8.26 15.21 20.64
C LYS A 31 7.95 14.11 21.66
N ASP A 32 6.72 13.59 21.68
CA ASP A 32 6.33 12.47 22.55
C ASP A 32 7.16 11.20 22.25
N ILE A 33 7.45 10.92 20.97
CA ILE A 33 8.30 9.78 20.55
C ILE A 33 9.75 9.98 21.06
N GLU A 34 10.29 11.19 20.93
CA GLU A 34 11.63 11.55 21.39
C GLU A 34 11.73 11.47 22.92
N GLU A 35 10.75 12.02 23.65
CA GLU A 35 10.68 11.95 25.11
C GLU A 35 10.54 10.52 25.64
N ALA A 36 9.92 9.63 24.86
CA ALA A 36 9.79 8.21 25.19
C ALA A 36 11.01 7.36 24.80
N ASP A 37 12.06 7.97 24.22
CA ASP A 37 13.28 7.30 23.75
C ASP A 37 12.99 6.13 22.75
N ILE A 38 12.00 6.34 21.87
CA ILE A 38 11.61 5.34 20.88
C ILE A 38 12.45 5.52 19.61
N THR A 39 13.27 4.52 19.31
CA THR A 39 14.03 4.48 18.06
C THR A 39 13.12 4.19 16.86
N THR A 40 13.20 5.03 15.84
CA THR A 40 12.45 4.87 14.59
C THR A 40 13.40 4.74 13.40
N ILE A 41 12.88 4.21 12.28
CA ILE A 41 13.59 4.15 10.99
C ILE A 41 12.86 5.04 9.97
N GLY A 42 13.58 5.43 8.93
CA GLY A 42 13.06 6.30 7.87
C GLY A 42 13.08 7.78 8.26
N THR A 43 12.38 8.60 7.48
CA THR A 43 12.33 10.05 7.66
C THR A 43 10.89 10.54 7.76
N LEU A 44 10.63 11.53 8.60
CA LEU A 44 9.34 12.16 8.75
C LEU A 44 9.45 13.69 8.70
N LYS A 45 8.66 14.30 7.83
CA LYS A 45 8.49 15.76 7.80
C LYS A 45 7.32 16.13 8.71
N THR A 46 7.61 16.76 9.84
CA THR A 46 6.66 17.02 10.92
C THR A 46 5.45 17.87 10.52
N SER A 47 5.67 18.90 9.72
CA SER A 47 4.62 19.86 9.32
C SER A 47 3.76 19.40 8.14
N THR A 48 4.04 18.24 7.56
CA THR A 48 3.38 17.80 6.32
C THR A 48 3.11 16.31 6.29
N PHE A 49 2.73 15.70 7.42
CA PHE A 49 2.38 14.29 7.43
C PHE A 49 1.22 14.01 6.45
N PRO A 50 1.47 13.23 5.38
CA PRO A 50 0.59 13.22 4.22
C PRO A 50 -0.58 12.23 4.31
N TYR A 51 -0.57 11.35 5.29
CA TYR A 51 -1.60 10.32 5.46
C TYR A 51 -2.81 10.84 6.23
N PRO A 52 -4.01 10.26 6.00
CA PRO A 52 -5.21 10.64 6.74
C PRO A 52 -5.09 10.25 8.21
N ILE A 53 -5.29 11.20 9.14
CA ILE A 53 -5.28 10.97 10.60
C ILE A 53 -6.70 11.03 11.19
N THR A 54 -7.70 11.36 10.40
CA THR A 54 -9.11 11.37 10.82
C THR A 54 -9.98 10.58 9.87
N ARG A 55 -11.15 10.11 10.36
CA ARG A 55 -12.15 9.44 9.50
C ARG A 55 -12.58 10.34 8.33
N LYS A 56 -12.74 11.65 8.56
CA LYS A 56 -13.10 12.62 7.50
C LYS A 56 -12.06 12.62 6.38
N GLN A 57 -10.79 12.65 6.73
CA GLN A 57 -9.68 12.58 5.75
C GLN A 57 -9.63 11.22 5.04
N ALA A 58 -9.86 10.13 5.77
CA ALA A 58 -9.89 8.79 5.19
C ALA A 58 -11.03 8.64 4.16
N ILE A 59 -12.22 9.18 4.45
CA ILE A 59 -13.34 9.23 3.50
C ILE A 59 -12.99 10.11 2.28
N ALA A 60 -12.32 11.25 2.50
CA ALA A 60 -11.87 12.11 1.40
C ALA A 60 -10.82 11.42 0.50
N GLN A 61 -9.94 10.58 1.08
CA GLN A 61 -9.01 9.74 0.32
C GLN A 61 -9.75 8.67 -0.49
N LEU A 62 -10.73 8.02 0.09
CA LEU A 62 -11.57 7.03 -0.60
C LEU A 62 -12.35 7.65 -1.75
N LYS A 63 -12.94 8.82 -1.54
CA LYS A 63 -13.64 9.57 -2.58
C LYS A 63 -12.69 9.91 -3.74
N TYR A 64 -11.52 10.45 -3.44
CA TYR A 64 -10.49 10.75 -4.45
C TYR A 64 -10.09 9.49 -5.24
N PHE A 65 -9.91 8.36 -4.57
CA PHE A 65 -9.60 7.10 -5.25
C PHE A 65 -10.70 6.72 -6.25
N CYS A 66 -11.97 6.78 -5.84
CA CYS A 66 -13.09 6.44 -6.72
C CYS A 66 -13.18 7.36 -7.94
N GLU A 67 -12.99 8.67 -7.73
CA GLU A 67 -13.19 9.69 -8.77
C GLU A 67 -12.03 9.78 -9.76
N GLU A 68 -10.79 9.62 -9.28
CA GLU A 68 -9.59 9.93 -10.07
C GLU A 68 -8.78 8.70 -10.48
N LEU A 69 -8.76 7.65 -9.65
CA LEU A 69 -7.81 6.55 -9.82
C LEU A 69 -8.47 5.23 -10.22
N LEU A 70 -9.69 4.97 -9.80
CA LEU A 70 -10.37 3.68 -10.00
C LEU A 70 -10.48 3.28 -11.46
N VAL A 71 -10.69 4.26 -12.35
CA VAL A 71 -10.83 4.03 -13.79
C VAL A 71 -9.60 3.36 -14.42
N HIS A 72 -8.42 3.54 -13.82
CA HIS A 72 -7.15 2.98 -14.29
C HIS A 72 -6.52 1.96 -13.32
N PHE A 73 -7.13 1.78 -12.14
CA PHE A 73 -6.52 0.95 -11.10
C PHE A 73 -6.22 -0.48 -11.56
N GLY A 74 -7.20 -1.15 -12.15
CA GLY A 74 -7.05 -2.54 -12.57
C GLY A 74 -5.96 -2.71 -13.63
N ASP A 75 -5.95 -1.84 -14.63
CA ASP A 75 -4.98 -1.89 -15.72
C ASP A 75 -3.54 -1.82 -15.21
N TYR A 76 -3.28 -1.01 -14.19
CA TYR A 76 -1.95 -0.74 -13.64
C TYR A 76 -1.74 -1.22 -12.21
N GLN A 77 -2.57 -2.14 -11.70
CA GLN A 77 -2.50 -2.60 -10.30
C GLN A 77 -1.15 -3.21 -9.92
N ASP A 78 -0.43 -3.81 -10.86
CA ASP A 78 0.89 -4.43 -10.67
C ASP A 78 2.02 -3.56 -11.25
N ALA A 79 1.71 -2.39 -11.81
CA ALA A 79 2.71 -1.51 -12.37
C ALA A 79 3.53 -0.81 -11.28
N MET A 80 4.81 -0.62 -11.55
CA MET A 80 5.75 0.18 -10.77
C MET A 80 6.55 1.07 -11.71
N HIS A 81 6.93 2.25 -11.25
CA HIS A 81 7.76 3.17 -12.03
C HIS A 81 8.76 3.90 -11.13
N THR A 82 9.97 4.09 -11.62
CA THR A 82 11.09 4.66 -10.82
C THR A 82 10.80 6.08 -10.31
N ASN A 83 10.09 6.88 -11.10
CA ASN A 83 9.82 8.28 -10.79
C ASN A 83 8.41 8.53 -10.26
N GLU A 84 7.61 7.47 -10.06
CA GLU A 84 6.20 7.57 -9.65
C GLU A 84 5.91 6.54 -8.56
N ASP A 85 5.91 6.97 -7.31
CA ASP A 85 5.81 6.09 -6.15
C ASP A 85 4.46 5.39 -6.02
N TYR A 86 3.38 6.03 -6.47
CA TYR A 86 2.01 5.60 -6.16
C TYR A 86 1.18 5.18 -7.38
N LEU A 87 1.47 5.69 -8.58
CA LEU A 87 0.66 5.48 -9.77
C LEU A 87 -0.85 5.65 -9.48
N PHE A 88 -1.65 4.62 -9.76
CA PHE A 88 -3.10 4.62 -9.55
C PHE A 88 -3.53 3.92 -8.26
N HIS A 89 -2.62 3.70 -7.31
CA HIS A 89 -2.91 2.98 -6.06
C HIS A 89 -3.67 3.83 -5.05
N SER A 90 -4.61 3.19 -4.34
CA SER A 90 -5.54 3.87 -3.43
C SER A 90 -4.90 4.41 -2.15
N ARG A 91 -3.84 3.75 -1.66
CA ARG A 91 -3.18 4.02 -0.38
C ARG A 91 -4.12 4.05 0.84
N LEU A 92 -5.21 3.27 0.77
CA LEU A 92 -6.21 3.18 1.84
C LEU A 92 -5.81 2.22 2.96
N SER A 93 -4.74 1.43 2.78
CA SER A 93 -4.29 0.46 3.78
C SER A 93 -3.93 1.10 5.11
N PHE A 94 -3.31 2.27 5.11
CA PHE A 94 -3.00 3.03 6.31
C PHE A 94 -4.28 3.33 7.12
N ALA A 95 -5.28 3.94 6.49
CA ALA A 95 -6.55 4.27 7.12
C ALA A 95 -7.34 3.04 7.60
N MET A 96 -7.27 1.92 6.84
CA MET A 96 -7.88 0.66 7.25
C MET A 96 -7.19 0.03 8.48
N ASN A 97 -5.87 0.05 8.50
CA ASN A 97 -5.10 -0.52 9.61
C ASN A 97 -5.32 0.25 10.91
N LEU A 98 -5.46 1.58 10.83
CA LEU A 98 -5.83 2.43 11.96
C LEU A 98 -7.33 2.43 12.30
N LYS A 99 -8.15 1.65 11.58
CA LYS A 99 -9.61 1.58 11.78
C LYS A 99 -10.35 2.90 11.55
N LEU A 100 -9.76 3.84 10.81
CA LEU A 100 -10.44 5.08 10.42
C LEU A 100 -11.59 4.83 9.44
N ILE A 101 -11.44 3.83 8.57
CA ILE A 101 -12.49 3.29 7.69
C ILE A 101 -12.43 1.77 7.65
N GLY A 102 -13.57 1.13 7.43
CA GLY A 102 -13.67 -0.32 7.34
C GLY A 102 -13.66 -0.85 5.89
N PRO A 103 -13.33 -2.14 5.69
CA PRO A 103 -13.43 -2.75 4.36
C PRO A 103 -14.83 -2.64 3.73
N LYS A 104 -15.89 -2.72 4.55
CA LYS A 104 -17.27 -2.55 4.10
C LYS A 104 -17.52 -1.15 3.54
N ASP A 105 -17.04 -0.11 4.23
CA ASP A 105 -17.16 1.28 3.76
C ASP A 105 -16.53 1.44 2.37
N ILE A 106 -15.32 0.86 2.21
CA ILE A 106 -14.55 0.94 0.97
C ILE A 106 -15.25 0.21 -0.17
N VAL A 107 -15.61 -1.05 0.03
CA VAL A 107 -16.25 -1.86 -1.01
C VAL A 107 -17.60 -1.26 -1.40
N THR A 108 -18.41 -0.83 -0.42
CA THR A 108 -19.69 -0.18 -0.70
C THR A 108 -19.53 1.09 -1.53
N SER A 109 -18.56 1.94 -1.18
CA SER A 109 -18.30 3.19 -1.91
C SER A 109 -17.84 2.93 -3.35
N VAL A 110 -16.91 2.00 -3.54
CA VAL A 110 -16.43 1.62 -4.88
C VAL A 110 -17.54 1.03 -5.74
N MET A 111 -18.36 0.14 -5.17
CA MET A 111 -19.49 -0.47 -5.90
C MET A 111 -20.57 0.55 -6.27
N ASN A 112 -20.87 1.49 -5.35
CA ASN A 112 -21.85 2.55 -5.63
C ASN A 112 -21.32 3.51 -6.71
N TYR A 113 -20.04 3.86 -6.65
CA TYR A 113 -19.41 4.71 -7.65
C TYR A 113 -19.41 4.02 -9.03
N TYR A 114 -19.04 2.75 -9.09
CA TYR A 114 -19.09 1.96 -10.32
C TYR A 114 -20.50 1.90 -10.92
N ARG A 115 -21.54 1.63 -10.11
CA ARG A 115 -22.91 1.56 -10.61
C ARG A 115 -23.40 2.87 -11.22
N ALA A 116 -22.91 4.00 -10.70
CA ALA A 116 -23.23 5.32 -11.22
C ALA A 116 -22.41 5.71 -12.48
N HIS A 117 -21.29 5.01 -12.75
CA HIS A 117 -20.34 5.35 -13.83
C HIS A 117 -19.93 4.12 -14.64
N SER A 118 -20.84 3.16 -14.82
CA SER A 118 -20.54 1.88 -15.49
C SER A 118 -20.28 2.01 -17.00
N ASP A 119 -20.58 3.14 -17.59
CA ASP A 119 -20.24 3.54 -18.96
C ASP A 119 -18.75 3.94 -19.10
N ALA A 120 -18.16 4.50 -18.05
CA ALA A 120 -16.78 4.99 -18.03
C ALA A 120 -15.80 4.01 -17.35
N ILE A 121 -16.26 3.22 -16.40
CA ILE A 121 -15.42 2.31 -15.60
C ILE A 121 -15.76 0.86 -15.94
N SER A 122 -14.80 0.10 -16.42
CA SER A 122 -15.02 -1.33 -16.66
C SER A 122 -15.08 -2.14 -15.36
N ILE A 123 -15.81 -3.24 -15.36
CA ILE A 123 -15.92 -4.12 -14.20
C ILE A 123 -14.57 -4.72 -13.80
N SER A 124 -13.63 -4.85 -14.72
CA SER A 124 -12.28 -5.37 -14.44
C SER A 124 -11.51 -4.49 -13.47
N GLN A 125 -11.67 -3.16 -13.54
CA GLN A 125 -11.04 -2.22 -12.62
C GLN A 125 -11.55 -2.45 -11.19
N VAL A 126 -12.86 -2.59 -11.06
CA VAL A 126 -13.54 -2.80 -9.77
C VAL A 126 -13.25 -4.18 -9.21
N GLU A 127 -13.31 -5.22 -10.03
CA GLU A 127 -12.99 -6.59 -9.61
C GLU A 127 -11.55 -6.65 -9.11
N GLY A 128 -10.59 -6.08 -9.83
CA GLY A 128 -9.19 -6.03 -9.42
C GLY A 128 -9.04 -5.43 -8.01
N PHE A 129 -9.68 -4.28 -7.75
CA PHE A 129 -9.61 -3.62 -6.45
C PHE A 129 -10.34 -4.38 -5.33
N VAL A 130 -11.58 -4.79 -5.56
CA VAL A 130 -12.40 -5.47 -4.54
C VAL A 130 -11.78 -6.80 -4.12
N ARG A 131 -11.19 -7.53 -5.05
CA ARG A 131 -10.45 -8.77 -4.75
C ARG A 131 -9.24 -8.53 -3.85
N GLN A 132 -8.52 -7.43 -4.01
CA GLN A 132 -7.43 -7.09 -3.08
C GLN A 132 -7.96 -6.81 -1.66
N VAL A 133 -9.06 -6.06 -1.55
CA VAL A 133 -9.62 -5.71 -0.23
C VAL A 133 -10.20 -6.92 0.49
N ILE A 134 -10.98 -7.77 -0.20
CA ILE A 134 -11.66 -8.92 0.42
C ILE A 134 -10.75 -10.15 0.45
N GLY A 135 -10.15 -10.52 -0.68
CA GLY A 135 -9.46 -11.79 -0.86
C GLY A 135 -8.29 -11.96 0.11
N TRP A 136 -7.41 -10.97 0.20
CA TRP A 136 -6.28 -11.01 1.13
C TRP A 136 -6.70 -11.05 2.59
N ARG A 137 -7.74 -10.31 2.95
CA ARG A 137 -8.24 -10.30 4.34
C ARG A 137 -8.81 -11.64 4.75
N GLU A 138 -9.63 -12.26 3.91
CA GLU A 138 -10.21 -13.56 4.20
C GLU A 138 -9.16 -14.67 4.16
N TYR A 139 -8.18 -14.59 3.24
CA TYR A 139 -7.06 -15.51 3.24
C TYR A 139 -6.27 -15.42 4.55
N MET A 140 -5.83 -14.24 4.95
CA MET A 140 -5.07 -14.03 6.19
C MET A 140 -5.87 -14.44 7.43
N ARG A 141 -7.17 -14.15 7.45
CA ARG A 141 -8.07 -14.58 8.52
C ARG A 141 -8.14 -16.09 8.60
N GLY A 142 -8.32 -16.77 7.47
CA GLY A 142 -8.35 -18.23 7.40
C GLY A 142 -7.05 -18.85 7.89
N MET A 143 -5.90 -18.37 7.43
CA MET A 143 -4.59 -18.81 7.86
C MET A 143 -4.36 -18.62 9.37
N TYR A 144 -4.73 -17.45 9.89
CA TYR A 144 -4.60 -17.14 11.31
C TYR A 144 -5.38 -18.12 12.19
N TRP A 145 -6.69 -18.27 11.91
CA TRP A 145 -7.54 -19.13 12.74
C TRP A 145 -7.26 -20.62 12.58
N SER A 146 -6.73 -21.05 11.44
CA SER A 146 -6.44 -22.46 11.18
C SER A 146 -5.09 -22.92 11.72
N PHE A 147 -4.10 -22.04 11.79
CA PHE A 147 -2.70 -22.45 11.98
C PHE A 147 -1.93 -21.75 13.10
N MET A 148 -2.49 -20.67 13.68
CA MET A 148 -1.83 -20.01 14.83
C MET A 148 -2.14 -20.77 16.14
N PRO A 149 -1.22 -20.77 17.14
CA PRO A 149 0.05 -20.03 17.19
C PRO A 149 1.23 -20.70 16.49
N ASP A 150 1.14 -21.97 16.13
CA ASP A 150 2.28 -22.78 15.68
C ASP A 150 2.86 -22.31 14.34
N TYR A 151 2.03 -21.72 13.48
CA TYR A 151 2.44 -21.25 12.17
C TYR A 151 3.60 -20.23 12.22
N LYS A 152 3.62 -19.36 13.23
CA LYS A 152 4.68 -18.36 13.39
C LYS A 152 6.07 -18.92 13.65
N LEU A 153 6.14 -20.19 14.10
CA LEU A 153 7.40 -20.89 14.42
C LEU A 153 7.94 -21.73 13.25
N LYS A 154 7.16 -21.84 12.16
CA LYS A 154 7.57 -22.63 11.01
C LYS A 154 8.63 -21.92 10.20
N ASN A 155 9.72 -22.64 9.92
CA ASN A 155 10.83 -22.21 9.08
C ASN A 155 11.14 -23.35 8.09
N ALA A 156 10.34 -23.43 7.02
CA ALA A 156 10.39 -24.55 6.07
C ALA A 156 11.70 -24.61 5.26
N LEU A 157 12.42 -23.49 5.16
CA LEU A 157 13.70 -23.41 4.44
C LEU A 157 14.92 -23.41 5.36
N ASP A 158 14.70 -23.54 6.65
CA ASP A 158 15.76 -23.56 7.67
C ASP A 158 16.68 -22.32 7.63
N ASN A 159 16.10 -21.16 7.37
CA ASN A 159 16.83 -19.89 7.30
C ASN A 159 17.09 -19.35 8.71
N HIS A 160 18.35 -19.10 9.03
CA HIS A 160 18.78 -18.59 10.35
C HIS A 160 19.65 -17.34 10.26
N ASN A 161 19.97 -16.86 9.06
CA ASN A 161 20.76 -15.67 8.88
C ASN A 161 19.95 -14.41 9.24
N THR A 162 20.63 -13.40 9.76
CA THR A 162 20.05 -12.07 9.96
C THR A 162 19.86 -11.36 8.63
N LEU A 163 18.86 -10.48 8.56
CA LEU A 163 18.72 -9.56 7.42
C LEU A 163 19.94 -8.66 7.30
N ALA A 164 20.36 -8.39 6.07
CA ALA A 164 21.47 -7.48 5.81
C ALA A 164 21.10 -6.03 6.23
N ASP A 165 22.08 -5.27 6.71
CA ASP A 165 21.87 -3.91 7.25
C ASP A 165 21.22 -2.94 6.26
N PHE A 166 21.42 -3.15 4.96
CA PHE A 166 20.81 -2.30 3.95
C PHE A 166 19.26 -2.35 3.92
N PHE A 167 18.63 -3.36 4.52
CA PHE A 167 17.16 -3.35 4.70
C PHE A 167 16.69 -2.21 5.60
N TRP A 168 17.55 -1.70 6.46
CA TRP A 168 17.28 -0.61 7.40
C TRP A 168 17.77 0.74 6.93
N THR A 169 18.75 0.76 6.00
CA THR A 169 19.44 1.98 5.57
C THR A 169 19.18 2.33 4.10
N GLY A 170 18.84 1.34 3.26
CA GLY A 170 18.77 1.49 1.82
C GLY A 170 20.17 1.55 1.14
N ASP A 171 21.26 1.41 1.90
CA ASP A 171 22.62 1.50 1.36
C ASP A 171 23.05 0.18 0.69
N THR A 172 22.70 0.04 -0.57
CA THR A 172 23.05 -1.10 -1.41
C THR A 172 23.28 -0.68 -2.85
N LYS A 173 24.16 -1.41 -3.54
CA LYS A 173 24.39 -1.26 -4.99
C LYS A 173 23.35 -1.99 -5.83
N MET A 174 22.52 -2.84 -5.24
CA MET A 174 21.43 -3.55 -5.91
C MET A 174 20.26 -2.60 -6.16
N ASN A 175 20.20 -2.04 -7.36
CA ASN A 175 19.33 -0.92 -7.70
C ASN A 175 17.84 -1.17 -7.40
N CYS A 176 17.32 -2.36 -7.69
CA CYS A 176 15.92 -2.71 -7.43
C CYS A 176 15.61 -2.75 -5.92
N LEU A 177 16.51 -3.30 -5.09
CA LEU A 177 16.37 -3.31 -3.64
C LEU A 177 16.47 -1.90 -3.07
N LYS A 178 17.45 -1.12 -3.52
CA LYS A 178 17.63 0.26 -3.10
C LYS A 178 16.35 1.07 -3.30
N HIS A 179 15.78 1.06 -4.50
CA HIS A 179 14.54 1.79 -4.79
C HIS A 179 13.36 1.31 -3.94
N ALA A 180 13.19 -0.02 -3.78
CA ALA A 180 12.09 -0.56 -3.00
C ALA A 180 12.20 -0.22 -1.51
N ILE A 181 13.40 -0.31 -0.94
CA ILE A 181 13.65 0.00 0.48
C ILE A 181 13.56 1.50 0.72
N THR A 182 14.19 2.33 -0.11
CA THR A 182 14.14 3.79 0.02
C THR A 182 12.70 4.31 -0.05
N ASN A 183 11.88 3.78 -0.97
CA ASN A 183 10.46 4.13 -1.03
C ASN A 183 9.73 3.83 0.30
N SER A 184 10.06 2.71 0.95
CA SER A 184 9.47 2.37 2.25
C SER A 184 9.95 3.30 3.36
N LEU A 185 11.25 3.66 3.38
CA LEU A 185 11.83 4.53 4.41
C LEU A 185 11.35 5.98 4.29
N ASP A 186 11.26 6.50 3.06
CA ASP A 186 10.91 7.90 2.82
C ASP A 186 9.40 8.16 2.85
N ASN A 187 8.61 7.21 2.37
CA ASN A 187 7.17 7.39 2.18
C ASN A 187 6.30 6.57 3.15
N GLY A 188 6.89 5.68 3.97
CA GLY A 188 6.11 4.72 4.75
C GLY A 188 5.21 3.84 3.87
N TYR A 189 5.57 3.66 2.61
CA TYR A 189 4.78 2.98 1.59
C TYR A 189 5.64 2.00 0.79
N ALA A 190 5.10 0.84 0.51
CA ALA A 190 5.64 -0.09 -0.46
C ALA A 190 4.52 -0.73 -1.25
N HIS A 191 4.67 -0.74 -2.57
CA HIS A 191 3.83 -1.51 -3.47
C HIS A 191 3.94 -3.01 -3.14
N HIS A 192 2.84 -3.77 -3.30
CA HIS A 192 2.86 -5.20 -2.96
C HIS A 192 3.91 -5.99 -3.77
N ILE A 193 4.18 -5.61 -5.02
CA ILE A 193 5.25 -6.22 -5.82
C ILE A 193 6.63 -5.89 -5.25
N GLN A 194 6.87 -4.66 -4.79
CA GLN A 194 8.13 -4.30 -4.12
C GLN A 194 8.34 -5.15 -2.86
N ARG A 195 7.29 -5.32 -2.04
CA ARG A 195 7.38 -6.12 -0.81
C ARG A 195 7.55 -7.61 -1.08
N LEU A 196 6.75 -8.16 -2.01
CA LEU A 196 6.72 -9.61 -2.25
C LEU A 196 7.86 -10.04 -3.17
N MET A 197 7.95 -9.42 -4.36
CA MET A 197 8.82 -9.92 -5.43
C MET A 197 10.25 -9.38 -5.36
N ILE A 198 10.47 -8.24 -4.71
CA ILE A 198 11.80 -7.64 -4.60
C ILE A 198 12.36 -7.90 -3.19
N THR A 199 11.85 -7.20 -2.18
CA THR A 199 12.43 -7.29 -0.82
C THR A 199 12.17 -8.63 -0.16
N GLY A 200 10.94 -9.16 -0.23
CA GLY A 200 10.58 -10.43 0.40
C GLY A 200 11.27 -11.63 -0.25
N ASN A 201 11.36 -11.64 -1.58
CA ASN A 201 12.02 -12.73 -2.29
C ASN A 201 13.54 -12.75 -2.01
N TYR A 202 14.17 -11.58 -1.96
CA TYR A 202 15.58 -11.49 -1.60
C TYR A 202 15.85 -11.88 -0.13
N ALA A 203 14.96 -11.47 0.79
CA ALA A 203 15.10 -11.81 2.20
C ALA A 203 14.92 -13.31 2.48
N LEU A 204 14.35 -14.06 1.54
CA LEU A 204 14.17 -15.50 1.63
C LEU A 204 15.44 -16.28 1.24
N LEU A 205 16.34 -15.68 0.47
CA LEU A 205 17.60 -16.27 -0.01
C LEU A 205 18.73 -16.12 0.99
#